data_e8cc3783efabaf1c4fe000601d3bb957
#
_entry.id   e8cc3783efabaf1c4fe000601d3bb957
#
_cell.length_a   1.000
_cell.length_b   1.000
_cell.length_c   1.000
_cell.angle_alpha   90.00
_cell.angle_beta   90.00
_cell.angle_gamma   90.00
#
_symmetry.space_group_name_H-M   'P 1'
#
loop_
_entity.id
_entity.type
_entity.pdbx_description
1 polymer ?
#
loop_
_entity_poly.entity_id
_entity_poly.type
_entity_poly.pdbx_seq_one_letter_code
_entity_poly.pdbx_strand_id
1 'polypeptide(L)'
;MWLPLASAVAHELVQKSLVGEALEHGPVAVFVADDDGRYLAVNAYACELLGYTRSELLSLRVSDVAVDPDAQTNYAEMKRRGSQTGVTQLRHSDGSEIEVHFRVSQTTVGGMLVYIGTCWPAE
;
A
#
# COMPACT_ATOMS: atom_id res chain seq x y z
N MET A 1 -14.91 33.35 14.82
CA MET A 1 -15.61 32.27 15.56
C MET A 1 -14.60 31.47 16.38
N TRP A 2 -14.85 31.35 17.65
CA TRP A 2 -14.00 30.59 18.53
C TRP A 2 -14.34 29.10 18.48
N LEU A 3 -13.30 28.22 18.42
CA LEU A 3 -13.49 26.77 18.39
C LEU A 3 -13.09 26.17 19.73
N PRO A 4 -13.97 25.46 20.39
CA PRO A 4 -13.62 24.73 21.61
C PRO A 4 -12.64 23.59 21.31
N LEU A 5 -11.91 23.15 22.32
CA LEU A 5 -10.93 22.07 22.19
C LEU A 5 -11.54 20.78 21.61
N ALA A 6 -12.77 20.46 22.03
CA ALA A 6 -13.49 19.30 21.51
C ALA A 6 -13.73 19.38 20.02
N SER A 7 -14.02 20.59 19.50
CA SER A 7 -14.19 20.81 18.06
C SER A 7 -12.88 20.69 17.30
N ALA A 8 -11.76 21.07 17.92
CA ALA A 8 -10.44 20.90 17.30
C ALA A 8 -10.10 19.41 17.14
N VAL A 9 -10.41 18.59 18.15
CA VAL A 9 -10.21 17.13 18.07
C VAL A 9 -11.12 16.52 17.00
N ALA A 10 -12.40 16.94 16.94
CA ALA A 10 -13.33 16.47 15.93
C ALA A 10 -12.85 16.86 14.54
N HIS A 11 -12.30 18.06 14.38
CA HIS A 11 -11.74 18.52 13.10
C HIS A 11 -10.56 17.63 12.67
N GLU A 12 -9.68 17.25 13.60
CA GLU A 12 -8.57 16.36 13.31
C GLU A 12 -9.06 14.98 12.85
N LEU A 13 -10.07 14.43 13.51
CA LEU A 13 -10.67 13.15 13.12
C LEU A 13 -11.30 13.24 11.73
N VAL A 14 -11.95 14.34 11.40
CA VAL A 14 -12.50 14.56 10.07
C VAL A 14 -11.40 14.61 9.03
N GLN A 15 -10.29 15.30 9.32
CA GLN A 15 -9.14 15.34 8.42
C GLN A 15 -8.58 13.94 8.14
N LYS A 16 -8.41 13.15 9.18
CA LYS A 16 -7.92 11.77 9.04
C LYS A 16 -8.88 10.91 8.22
N SER A 17 -10.18 11.08 8.43
CA SER A 17 -11.21 10.37 7.68
C SER A 17 -11.19 10.76 6.20
N LEU A 18 -11.02 12.03 5.89
CA LEU A 18 -10.93 12.52 4.51
C LEU A 18 -9.70 11.95 3.80
N VAL A 19 -8.56 11.90 4.48
CA VAL A 19 -7.35 11.29 3.93
C VAL A 19 -7.58 9.81 3.66
N GLY A 20 -8.19 9.08 4.59
CA GLY A 20 -8.51 7.68 4.40
C GLY A 20 -9.44 7.44 3.22
N GLU A 21 -10.49 8.24 3.10
CA GLU A 21 -11.42 8.15 1.97
C GLU A 21 -10.74 8.49 0.65
N ALA A 22 -9.89 9.52 0.65
CA ALA A 22 -9.14 9.92 -0.54
C ALA A 22 -8.19 8.82 -0.99
N LEU A 23 -7.52 8.16 -0.07
CA LEU A 23 -6.65 7.03 -0.39
C LEU A 23 -7.46 5.83 -0.90
N GLU A 24 -8.60 5.53 -0.29
CA GLU A 24 -9.46 4.42 -0.72
C GLU A 24 -9.88 4.60 -2.18
N HIS A 25 -10.23 5.80 -2.57
CA HIS A 25 -10.75 6.10 -3.92
C HIS A 25 -9.75 6.85 -4.80
N GLY A 26 -8.50 6.94 -4.36
CA GLY A 26 -7.48 7.70 -5.07
C GLY A 26 -6.94 6.99 -6.31
N PRO A 27 -6.15 7.73 -7.12
CA PRO A 27 -5.66 7.22 -8.40
C PRO A 27 -4.36 6.42 -8.30
N VAL A 28 -3.95 6.02 -7.11
CA VAL A 28 -2.79 5.16 -6.90
C VAL A 28 -3.21 3.95 -6.11
N ALA A 29 -2.57 2.82 -6.37
CA ALA A 29 -2.77 1.61 -5.60
C ALA A 29 -2.05 1.76 -4.25
N VAL A 30 -2.72 1.43 -3.16
CA VAL A 30 -2.16 1.48 -1.81
C VAL A 30 -2.27 0.09 -1.20
N PHE A 31 -1.15 -0.39 -0.69
CA PHE A 31 -1.04 -1.69 -0.03
C PHE A 31 -0.38 -1.50 1.33
N VAL A 32 -0.92 -2.16 2.34
CA VAL A 32 -0.27 -2.23 3.65
C VAL A 32 0.00 -3.70 3.94
N ALA A 33 1.24 -4.04 4.25
CA ALA A 33 1.64 -5.41 4.55
C ALA A 33 2.36 -5.47 5.90
N ASP A 34 2.28 -6.62 6.55
CA ASP A 34 3.01 -6.87 7.79
C ASP A 34 4.45 -7.32 7.51
N ASP A 35 5.20 -7.62 8.55
CA ASP A 35 6.60 -8.01 8.42
C ASP A 35 6.79 -9.39 7.77
N ASP A 36 5.74 -10.19 7.67
CA ASP A 36 5.74 -11.46 6.95
C ASP A 36 5.30 -11.30 5.49
N GLY A 37 5.02 -10.08 5.07
CA GLY A 37 4.59 -9.80 3.71
C GLY A 37 3.12 -10.06 3.44
N ARG A 38 2.32 -10.28 4.47
CA ARG A 38 0.87 -10.48 4.30
C ARG A 38 0.18 -9.14 4.11
N TYR A 39 -0.71 -9.06 3.17
CA TYR A 39 -1.50 -7.85 2.98
C TYR A 39 -2.50 -7.69 4.10
N LEU A 40 -2.44 -6.54 4.77
CA LEU A 40 -3.36 -6.17 5.85
C LEU A 40 -4.47 -5.25 5.36
N ALA A 41 -4.17 -4.44 4.34
CA ALA A 41 -5.13 -3.51 3.77
C ALA A 41 -4.73 -3.18 2.34
N VAL A 42 -5.72 -2.99 1.49
CA VAL A 42 -5.55 -2.53 0.11
C VAL A 42 -6.69 -1.59 -0.23
N ASN A 43 -6.44 -0.63 -1.11
CA ASN A 43 -7.51 0.28 -1.51
C ASN A 43 -8.21 -0.22 -2.77
N ALA A 44 -9.27 0.47 -3.17
CA ALA A 44 -10.09 0.07 -4.33
C ALA A 44 -9.28 0.04 -5.62
N TYR A 45 -8.40 1.04 -5.81
CA TYR A 45 -7.58 1.10 -7.03
C TYR A 45 -6.62 -0.09 -7.14
N ALA A 46 -6.07 -0.57 -6.00
CA ALA A 46 -5.20 -1.75 -6.01
C ALA A 46 -5.93 -2.96 -6.55
N CYS A 47 -7.19 -3.14 -6.14
CA CYS A 47 -8.04 -4.22 -6.65
C CYS A 47 -8.30 -4.09 -8.14
N GLU A 48 -8.64 -2.89 -8.60
CA GLU A 48 -8.86 -2.60 -10.02
C GLU A 48 -7.61 -2.88 -10.86
N LEU A 49 -6.47 -2.37 -10.40
CA LEU A 49 -5.21 -2.47 -11.13
C LEU A 49 -4.79 -3.93 -11.32
N LEU A 50 -4.93 -4.74 -10.29
CA LEU A 50 -4.45 -6.12 -10.30
C LEU A 50 -5.54 -7.15 -10.63
N GLY A 51 -6.81 -6.74 -10.68
CA GLY A 51 -7.90 -7.62 -11.08
C GLY A 51 -8.35 -8.60 -10.00
N TYR A 52 -7.95 -8.38 -8.75
CA TYR A 52 -8.40 -9.20 -7.63
C TYR A 52 -9.51 -8.48 -6.87
N THR A 53 -10.35 -9.25 -6.19
CA THR A 53 -11.23 -8.68 -5.18
C THR A 53 -10.40 -8.33 -3.95
N ARG A 54 -10.93 -7.48 -3.08
CA ARG A 54 -10.26 -7.14 -1.82
C ARG A 54 -10.01 -8.41 -0.99
N SER A 55 -11.00 -9.27 -0.89
CA SER A 55 -10.89 -10.54 -0.15
C SER A 55 -9.76 -11.41 -0.67
N GLU A 56 -9.64 -11.48 -2.00
CA GLU A 56 -8.57 -12.25 -2.63
C GLU A 56 -7.19 -11.67 -2.30
N LEU A 57 -7.03 -10.34 -2.44
CA LEU A 57 -5.76 -9.68 -2.14
C LEU A 57 -5.38 -9.85 -0.67
N LEU A 58 -6.34 -9.76 0.24
CA LEU A 58 -6.08 -9.90 1.68
C LEU A 58 -5.70 -11.34 2.06
N SER A 59 -5.89 -12.30 1.18
CA SER A 59 -5.43 -13.68 1.39
C SER A 59 -4.06 -13.95 0.77
N LEU A 60 -3.51 -12.99 0.05
CA LEU A 60 -2.22 -13.12 -0.62
C LEU A 60 -1.11 -12.44 0.16
N ARG A 61 0.11 -12.74 -0.25
CA ARG A 61 1.32 -12.08 0.24
C ARG A 61 1.94 -11.27 -0.87
N VAL A 62 2.81 -10.37 -0.51
CA VAL A 62 3.58 -9.58 -1.49
C VAL A 62 4.28 -10.51 -2.48
N SER A 63 4.82 -11.63 -2.00
CA SER A 63 5.53 -12.60 -2.85
C SER A 63 4.63 -13.28 -3.89
N ASP A 64 3.32 -13.29 -3.69
CA ASP A 64 2.38 -13.84 -4.67
C ASP A 64 2.13 -12.88 -5.83
N VAL A 65 2.34 -11.60 -5.61
CA VAL A 65 2.02 -10.53 -6.56
C VAL A 65 3.28 -9.95 -7.21
N ALA A 66 4.36 -9.82 -6.47
CA ALA A 66 5.62 -9.30 -6.99
C ALA A 66 6.31 -10.37 -7.86
N VAL A 67 6.70 -9.98 -9.08
CA VAL A 67 7.31 -10.90 -10.04
C VAL A 67 8.83 -10.72 -10.13
N ASP A 68 9.38 -9.75 -9.41
CA ASP A 68 10.80 -9.42 -9.45
C ASP A 68 11.66 -10.61 -8.98
N PRO A 69 12.58 -11.13 -9.81
CA PRO A 69 13.47 -12.21 -9.39
C PRO A 69 14.42 -11.80 -8.28
N ASP A 70 14.65 -10.50 -8.10
CA ASP A 70 15.49 -9.97 -7.03
C ASP A 70 14.67 -9.49 -5.83
N ALA A 71 13.42 -9.92 -5.72
CA ALA A 71 12.49 -9.44 -4.70
C ALA A 71 13.03 -9.57 -3.27
N GLN A 72 13.70 -10.69 -2.96
CA GLN A 72 14.26 -10.90 -1.63
C GLN A 72 15.40 -9.94 -1.32
N THR A 73 16.27 -9.69 -2.30
CA THR A 73 17.37 -8.73 -2.15
C THR A 73 16.80 -7.31 -2.00
N ASN A 74 15.82 -6.97 -2.82
CA ASN A 74 15.17 -5.66 -2.76
C ASN A 74 14.44 -5.46 -1.44
N TYR A 75 13.82 -6.51 -0.92
CA TYR A 75 13.15 -6.47 0.38
C TYR A 75 14.13 -6.22 1.52
N ALA A 76 15.28 -6.90 1.49
CA ALA A 76 16.33 -6.70 2.49
C ALA A 76 16.90 -5.28 2.45
N GLU A 77 17.10 -4.75 1.23
CA GLU A 77 17.53 -3.36 1.03
C GLU A 77 16.51 -2.37 1.59
N MET A 78 15.24 -2.61 1.32
CA MET A 78 14.15 -1.76 1.80
C MET A 78 14.08 -1.76 3.33
N LYS A 79 14.22 -2.92 3.96
CA LYS A 79 14.25 -3.03 5.42
C LYS A 79 15.41 -2.24 6.01
N ARG A 80 16.58 -2.31 5.38
CA ARG A 80 17.77 -1.62 5.84
C ARG A 80 17.64 -0.11 5.69
N ARG A 81 17.06 0.37 4.61
CA ARG A 81 16.92 1.80 4.30
C ARG A 81 15.64 2.42 4.87
N GLY A 82 14.64 1.60 5.15
CA GLY A 82 13.32 2.08 5.60
C GLY A 82 12.40 2.51 4.46
N SER A 83 12.92 2.62 3.23
CA SER A 83 12.11 2.98 2.06
C SER A 83 12.81 2.55 0.79
N GLN A 84 12.05 2.41 -0.29
CA GLN A 84 12.57 2.10 -1.61
C GLN A 84 11.59 2.61 -2.67
N THR A 85 12.14 3.08 -3.79
CA THR A 85 11.35 3.47 -4.97
C THR A 85 11.95 2.79 -6.19
N GLY A 86 11.15 2.61 -7.21
CA GLY A 86 11.64 2.04 -8.46
C GLY A 86 10.51 1.66 -9.39
N VAL A 87 10.84 0.78 -10.32
CA VAL A 87 9.91 0.20 -11.29
C VAL A 87 9.98 -1.32 -11.11
N THR A 88 8.84 -1.96 -11.10
CA THR A 88 8.77 -3.41 -10.95
C THR A 88 7.58 -3.97 -11.74
N GLN A 89 7.49 -5.30 -11.79
CA GLN A 89 6.39 -5.99 -12.43
C GLN A 89 5.51 -6.62 -11.35
N LEU A 90 4.21 -6.45 -11.49
CA LEU A 90 3.23 -7.10 -10.61
C LEU A 90 2.38 -8.06 -11.44
N ARG A 91 1.96 -9.15 -10.81
CA ARG A 91 1.12 -10.16 -11.46
C ARG A 91 -0.35 -9.80 -11.33
N HIS A 92 -1.00 -9.65 -12.48
CA HIS A 92 -2.45 -9.49 -12.56
C HIS A 92 -3.14 -10.83 -12.34
N SER A 93 -4.39 -10.80 -11.91
CA SER A 93 -5.17 -12.02 -11.65
C SER A 93 -5.37 -12.91 -12.88
N ASP A 94 -5.25 -12.35 -14.08
CA ASP A 94 -5.36 -13.11 -15.34
C ASP A 94 -4.04 -13.77 -15.74
N GLY A 95 -2.97 -13.63 -14.94
CA GLY A 95 -1.66 -14.17 -15.20
C GLY A 95 -0.71 -13.24 -15.96
N SER A 96 -1.21 -12.10 -16.44
CA SER A 96 -0.33 -11.11 -17.10
C SER A 96 0.46 -10.33 -16.06
N GLU A 97 1.48 -9.61 -16.54
CA GLU A 97 2.32 -8.77 -15.69
C GLU A 97 2.10 -7.32 -16.05
N ILE A 98 2.06 -6.48 -15.03
CA ILE A 98 1.88 -5.04 -15.18
C ILE A 98 3.13 -4.36 -14.66
N GLU A 99 3.72 -3.50 -15.48
CA GLU A 99 4.84 -2.68 -15.03
C GLU A 99 4.31 -1.47 -14.27
N VAL A 100 4.85 -1.24 -13.08
CA VAL A 100 4.42 -0.16 -12.21
C VAL A 100 5.61 0.59 -11.65
N HIS A 101 5.43 1.88 -11.44
CA HIS A 101 6.29 2.63 -10.53
C HIS A 101 5.82 2.35 -9.12
N PHE A 102 6.74 2.24 -8.17
CA PHE A 102 6.36 1.97 -6.79
C PHE A 102 7.19 2.81 -5.82
N ARG A 103 6.60 3.00 -4.66
CA ARG A 103 7.29 3.50 -3.48
C ARG A 103 6.80 2.69 -2.30
N VAL A 104 7.72 2.19 -1.50
CA VAL A 104 7.40 1.47 -0.28
C VAL A 104 8.16 2.09 0.89
N SER A 105 7.50 2.20 2.04
CA SER A 105 8.08 2.75 3.26
C SER A 105 7.74 1.86 4.43
N GLN A 106 8.69 1.75 5.34
CA GLN A 106 8.50 1.05 6.61
C GLN A 106 7.99 2.06 7.64
N THR A 107 6.97 1.69 8.40
CA THR A 107 6.45 2.54 9.46
C THR A 107 5.87 1.68 10.58
N THR A 108 5.56 2.31 11.72
CA THR A 108 4.95 1.64 12.85
C THR A 108 3.56 2.23 13.07
N VAL A 109 2.55 1.37 13.09
CA VAL A 109 1.16 1.76 13.33
C VAL A 109 0.65 0.93 14.50
N GLY A 110 0.22 1.59 15.56
CA GLY A 110 -0.28 0.90 16.76
C GLY A 110 0.75 -0.04 17.36
N GLY A 111 2.03 0.28 17.29
CA GLY A 111 3.12 -0.57 17.80
C GLY A 111 3.51 -1.71 16.86
N MET A 112 2.84 -1.85 15.73
CA MET A 112 3.10 -2.91 14.77
C MET A 112 3.90 -2.36 13.58
N LEU A 113 4.96 -3.08 13.21
CA LEU A 113 5.76 -2.73 12.04
C LEU A 113 4.99 -3.11 10.78
N VAL A 114 4.79 -2.14 9.90
CA VAL A 114 4.11 -2.36 8.62
C VAL A 114 4.88 -1.71 7.49
N TYR A 115 4.60 -2.17 6.28
CA TYR A 115 5.15 -1.63 5.03
C TYR A 115 4.01 -1.06 4.23
N ILE A 116 4.12 0.21 3.86
CA ILE A 116 3.11 0.89 3.06
C ILE A 116 3.68 1.04 1.65
N GLY A 117 3.02 0.41 0.71
CA GLY A 117 3.40 0.48 -0.70
C GLY A 117 2.36 1.26 -1.49
N THR A 118 2.84 2.14 -2.35
CA THR A 118 2.01 2.80 -3.35
C THR A 118 2.56 2.48 -4.71
N CYS A 119 1.69 2.29 -5.70
CA CYS A 119 2.14 2.06 -7.05
C CYS A 119 1.13 2.60 -8.06
N TRP A 120 1.62 2.84 -9.27
CA TRP A 120 0.82 3.33 -10.40
C TRP A 120 1.46 2.79 -11.69
N PRO A 121 0.66 2.63 -12.76
CA PRO A 121 1.18 2.07 -14.00
C PRO A 121 2.34 2.89 -14.54
N ALA A 122 3.37 2.19 -15.02
CA ALA A 122 4.47 2.80 -15.77
C ALA A 122 4.03 2.90 -17.23
N GLU A 123 4.18 4.08 -17.80
CA GLU A 123 3.81 4.32 -19.20
C GLU A 123 5.01 4.50 -20.09
#